data_e37fae2dbb1503a293cf07b351622b89
#
_entry.id   e37fae2dbb1503a293cf07b351622b89
#
_cell.length_a   1.000
_cell.length_b   1.000
_cell.length_c   1.000
_cell.angle_alpha   90.00
_cell.angle_beta   90.00
_cell.angle_gamma   90.00
#
_symmetry.space_group_name_H-M   'P 1'
#
loop_
_entity.id
_entity.type
_entity.pdbx_description
1 polymer ?
#
loop_
_entity_poly.entity_id
_entity_poly.type
_entity_poly.pdbx_seq_one_letter_code
_entity_poly.pdbx_strand_id
1 'polypeptide(L)'
;MTREAPGRAVAIALLAGGLGLTLSLGASQEPRRWVALDGHDWAQFSPKEKQAYVSGFLAGSAGAAGGAGAAQDTALIRQTVDSLFRSGALQFPFGHMVYVTQLDEFYWWVNHVPVPLYLALWDINQRLRQQ
;
A
#
# COMPACT_ATOMS: atom_id res chain seq x y z
N MET A 1 34.53 -78.97 21.26
CA MET A 1 35.09 -78.22 20.15
C MET A 1 34.01 -77.31 19.63
N THR A 2 33.97 -76.15 20.12
CA THR A 2 32.97 -75.11 19.68
C THR A 2 33.76 -73.87 19.32
N ARG A 3 33.68 -73.51 18.05
CA ARG A 3 34.27 -72.29 17.49
C ARG A 3 33.27 -71.20 17.63
N GLU A 4 33.58 -70.28 18.46
CA GLU A 4 32.89 -69.02 18.50
C GLU A 4 33.30 -68.14 17.30
N ALA A 5 32.31 -67.61 16.59
CA ALA A 5 32.49 -66.62 15.53
C ALA A 5 32.47 -65.24 16.16
N PRO A 6 33.39 -64.35 15.78
CA PRO A 6 33.39 -63.00 16.31
C PRO A 6 32.28 -62.19 15.66
N GLY A 7 31.51 -61.52 16.49
CA GLY A 7 30.46 -60.61 16.09
C GLY A 7 31.02 -59.43 15.33
N ARG A 8 30.45 -59.16 14.13
CA ARG A 8 30.67 -57.96 13.37
C ARG A 8 29.93 -56.83 14.03
N ALA A 9 30.67 -55.99 14.67
CA ALA A 9 30.17 -54.70 15.08
C ALA A 9 29.84 -53.88 13.83
N VAL A 10 28.55 -53.71 13.59
CA VAL A 10 28.07 -52.75 12.58
C VAL A 10 28.18 -51.34 13.17
N ALA A 11 29.18 -50.62 12.73
CA ALA A 11 29.30 -49.21 13.02
C ALA A 11 28.18 -48.48 12.25
N ILE A 12 27.13 -48.08 12.95
CA ILE A 12 26.12 -47.16 12.42
C ILE A 12 26.74 -45.79 12.43
N ALA A 13 27.25 -45.37 11.28
CA ALA A 13 27.61 -43.98 11.05
C ALA A 13 26.31 -43.15 11.04
N LEU A 14 26.05 -42.50 12.16
CA LEU A 14 25.08 -41.43 12.25
C LEU A 14 25.59 -40.24 11.41
N LEU A 15 25.20 -40.21 10.14
CA LEU A 15 25.23 -39.01 9.35
C LEU A 15 24.24 -38.04 9.98
N ALA A 16 24.73 -37.22 10.88
CA ALA A 16 24.06 -36.03 11.32
C ALA A 16 24.01 -35.08 10.10
N GLY A 17 23.04 -35.34 9.22
CA GLY A 17 22.63 -34.40 8.22
C GLY A 17 22.15 -33.14 8.95
N GLY A 18 23.04 -32.15 9.06
CA GLY A 18 22.66 -30.83 9.47
C GLY A 18 21.67 -30.29 8.45
N LEU A 19 20.38 -30.53 8.67
CA LEU A 19 19.36 -29.69 8.12
C LEU A 19 19.59 -28.32 8.73
N GLY A 20 20.37 -27.51 8.01
CA GLY A 20 20.39 -26.09 8.18
C GLY A 20 18.96 -25.61 7.92
N LEU A 21 18.16 -25.57 8.96
CA LEU A 21 16.99 -24.71 9.03
C LEU A 21 17.54 -23.29 8.89
N THR A 22 17.74 -22.85 7.65
CA THR A 22 17.69 -21.46 7.35
C THR A 22 16.27 -21.03 7.69
N LEU A 23 16.08 -20.67 8.95
CA LEU A 23 15.01 -19.79 9.34
C LEU A 23 15.25 -18.52 8.51
N SER A 24 14.70 -18.50 7.30
CA SER A 24 14.35 -17.27 6.65
C SER A 24 13.40 -16.60 7.65
N LEU A 25 14.00 -15.80 8.52
CA LEU A 25 13.32 -14.68 9.10
C LEU A 25 13.03 -13.76 7.91
N GLY A 26 12.12 -14.20 7.03
CA GLY A 26 11.33 -13.30 6.24
C GLY A 26 10.71 -12.42 7.30
N ALA A 27 11.32 -11.22 7.49
CA ALA A 27 10.62 -10.17 8.17
C ALA A 27 9.26 -10.17 7.49
N SER A 28 8.25 -10.70 8.19
CA SER A 28 6.87 -10.47 7.83
C SER A 28 6.76 -8.97 7.95
N GLN A 29 6.99 -8.28 6.82
CA GLN A 29 6.52 -6.93 6.67
C GLN A 29 5.03 -7.10 6.90
N GLU A 30 4.61 -6.79 8.12
CA GLU A 30 3.19 -6.58 8.36
C GLU A 30 2.72 -5.74 7.19
N PRO A 31 1.69 -6.17 6.44
CA PRO A 31 1.24 -5.41 5.31
C PRO A 31 1.00 -4.00 5.83
N ARG A 32 1.90 -3.08 5.48
CA ARG A 32 1.76 -1.68 5.86
C ARG A 32 0.36 -1.30 5.43
N ARG A 33 -0.48 -1.06 6.39
CA ARG A 33 -1.85 -0.67 6.10
C ARG A 33 -1.74 0.54 5.20
N TRP A 34 -2.33 0.48 4.02
CA TRP A 34 -2.33 1.58 3.05
C TRP A 34 -2.69 2.93 3.68
N VAL A 35 -3.46 2.93 4.77
CA VAL A 35 -3.81 4.12 5.56
C VAL A 35 -2.62 4.69 6.34
N ALA A 36 -1.54 3.94 6.53
CA ALA A 36 -0.36 4.38 7.29
C ALA A 36 0.77 4.91 6.40
N LEU A 37 0.59 4.95 5.08
CA LEU A 37 1.56 5.56 4.17
C LEU A 37 1.67 7.05 4.47
N ASP A 38 2.92 7.53 4.58
CA ASP A 38 3.24 8.91 4.97
C ASP A 38 4.31 9.53 4.06
N GLY A 39 4.89 10.64 4.48
CA GLY A 39 5.92 11.33 3.74
C GLY A 39 7.22 10.54 3.54
N HIS A 40 7.54 9.58 4.41
CA HIS A 40 8.69 8.69 4.19
C HIS A 40 8.43 7.78 2.98
N ASP A 41 7.23 7.24 2.86
CA ASP A 41 6.83 6.43 1.73
C ASP A 41 6.76 7.28 0.46
N TRP A 42 6.17 8.47 0.56
CA TRP A 42 6.08 9.40 -0.56
C TRP A 42 7.43 9.78 -1.16
N ALA A 43 8.44 9.99 -0.32
CA ALA A 43 9.80 10.29 -0.76
C ALA A 43 10.46 9.13 -1.54
N GLN A 44 10.02 7.89 -1.29
CA GLN A 44 10.53 6.69 -1.96
C GLN A 44 9.76 6.33 -3.22
N PHE A 45 8.58 6.88 -3.41
CA PHE A 45 7.77 6.60 -4.59
C PHE A 45 8.40 7.17 -5.85
N SER A 46 8.47 6.37 -6.89
CA SER A 46 8.75 6.84 -8.23
C SER A 46 7.64 7.80 -8.72
N PRO A 47 7.90 8.64 -9.73
CA PRO A 47 6.86 9.52 -10.29
C PRO A 47 5.59 8.78 -10.73
N LYS A 48 5.72 7.56 -11.24
CA LYS A 48 4.57 6.72 -11.63
C LYS A 48 3.77 6.24 -10.43
N GLU A 49 4.45 5.85 -9.35
CA GLU A 49 3.80 5.42 -8.12
C GLU A 49 3.06 6.57 -7.45
N LYS A 50 3.64 7.76 -7.42
CA LYS A 50 2.98 8.99 -6.96
C LYS A 50 1.69 9.26 -7.72
N GLN A 51 1.75 9.23 -9.06
CA GLN A 51 0.57 9.40 -9.91
C GLN A 51 -0.46 8.30 -9.68
N ALA A 52 -0.04 7.04 -9.59
CA ALA A 52 -0.93 5.91 -9.39
C ALA A 52 -1.65 6.01 -8.03
N TYR A 53 -0.92 6.35 -6.96
CA TYR A 53 -1.49 6.53 -5.64
C TYR A 53 -2.58 7.62 -5.65
N VAL A 54 -2.26 8.81 -6.16
CA VAL A 54 -3.20 9.94 -6.20
C VAL A 54 -4.39 9.61 -7.08
N SER A 55 -4.18 9.07 -8.28
CA SER A 55 -5.27 8.69 -9.19
C SER A 55 -6.21 7.66 -8.56
N GLY A 56 -5.65 6.66 -7.86
CA GLY A 56 -6.43 5.66 -7.13
C GLY A 56 -7.24 6.26 -5.99
N PHE A 57 -6.64 7.19 -5.24
CA PHE A 57 -7.32 7.91 -4.17
C PHE A 57 -8.50 8.75 -4.72
N LEU A 58 -8.29 9.51 -5.79
CA LEU A 58 -9.32 10.32 -6.42
C LEU A 58 -10.46 9.47 -6.97
N ALA A 59 -10.13 8.37 -7.65
CA ALA A 59 -11.11 7.43 -8.19
C ALA A 59 -11.92 6.77 -7.07
N GLY A 60 -11.27 6.35 -5.99
CA GLY A 60 -11.93 5.77 -4.82
C GLY A 60 -12.87 6.77 -4.14
N SER A 61 -12.43 8.02 -3.99
CA SER A 61 -13.25 9.11 -3.43
C SER A 61 -14.47 9.40 -4.31
N ALA A 62 -14.30 9.46 -5.64
CA ALA A 62 -15.39 9.65 -6.58
C ALA A 62 -16.38 8.48 -6.55
N GLY A 63 -15.88 7.24 -6.52
CA GLY A 63 -16.72 6.05 -6.43
C GLY A 63 -17.53 6.01 -5.13
N ALA A 64 -16.92 6.37 -4.01
CA ALA A 64 -17.65 6.48 -2.72
C ALA A 64 -18.75 7.54 -2.77
N ALA A 65 -18.47 8.71 -3.35
CA ALA A 65 -19.47 9.77 -3.55
C ALA A 65 -20.59 9.32 -4.51
N GLY A 66 -20.28 8.49 -5.49
CA GLY A 66 -21.24 7.87 -6.40
C GLY A 66 -22.08 6.76 -5.79
N GLY A 67 -21.83 6.41 -4.53
CA GLY A 67 -22.59 5.37 -3.82
C GLY A 67 -22.10 3.94 -4.07
N ALA A 68 -20.83 3.75 -4.44
CA ALA A 68 -20.27 2.42 -4.73
C ALA A 68 -20.40 1.41 -3.58
N GLY A 69 -20.47 1.89 -2.33
CA GLY A 69 -20.69 1.01 -1.18
C GLY A 69 -22.13 0.57 -0.96
N ALA A 70 -23.11 1.26 -1.56
CA ALA A 70 -24.54 1.01 -1.35
C ALA A 70 -25.23 0.51 -2.62
N ALA A 71 -24.73 0.89 -3.82
CA ALA A 71 -25.32 0.50 -5.08
C ALA A 71 -24.66 -0.74 -5.66
N GLN A 72 -25.45 -1.70 -6.11
CA GLN A 72 -24.99 -2.89 -6.83
C GLN A 72 -24.93 -2.66 -8.35
N ASP A 73 -25.52 -1.56 -8.82
CA ASP A 73 -25.57 -1.21 -10.23
C ASP A 73 -24.39 -0.28 -10.61
N THR A 74 -23.42 -0.87 -11.30
CA THR A 74 -22.23 -0.15 -11.76
C THR A 74 -22.54 0.95 -12.79
N ALA A 75 -23.60 0.80 -13.57
CA ALA A 75 -24.02 1.81 -14.54
C ALA A 75 -24.54 3.06 -13.82
N LEU A 76 -25.31 2.87 -12.75
CA LEU A 76 -25.80 3.98 -11.92
C LEU A 76 -24.66 4.71 -11.20
N ILE A 77 -23.70 3.95 -10.63
CA ILE A 77 -22.51 4.53 -10.01
C ILE A 77 -21.76 5.41 -11.01
N ARG A 78 -21.50 4.88 -12.21
CA ARG A 78 -20.81 5.62 -13.28
C ARG A 78 -21.57 6.88 -13.65
N GLN A 79 -22.86 6.81 -13.89
CA GLN A 79 -23.70 7.95 -14.23
C GLN A 79 -23.65 9.03 -13.15
N THR A 80 -23.69 8.63 -11.88
CA THR A 80 -23.60 9.55 -10.74
C THR A 80 -22.25 10.24 -10.69
N VAL A 81 -21.16 9.48 -10.82
CA VAL A 81 -19.79 10.03 -10.86
C VAL A 81 -19.61 11.01 -12.03
N ASP A 82 -20.08 10.66 -13.23
CA ASP A 82 -20.04 11.53 -14.41
C ASP A 82 -20.83 12.83 -14.20
N SER A 83 -21.96 12.74 -13.49
CA SER A 83 -22.77 13.92 -13.14
C SER A 83 -22.05 14.83 -12.14
N LEU A 84 -21.45 14.24 -11.08
CA LEU A 84 -20.66 14.98 -10.09
C LEU A 84 -19.45 15.65 -10.73
N PHE A 85 -18.79 14.96 -11.65
CA PHE A 85 -17.65 15.52 -12.39
C PHE A 85 -18.08 16.72 -13.22
N ARG A 86 -19.14 16.60 -14.01
CA ARG A 86 -19.63 17.68 -14.88
C ARG A 86 -20.15 18.89 -14.11
N SER A 87 -20.72 18.69 -12.95
CA SER A 87 -21.21 19.77 -12.08
C SER A 87 -20.13 20.42 -11.21
N GLY A 88 -18.91 19.88 -11.20
CA GLY A 88 -17.84 20.31 -10.29
C GLY A 88 -18.09 19.97 -8.82
N ALA A 89 -19.01 19.06 -8.54
CA ALA A 89 -19.41 18.68 -7.18
C ALA A 89 -18.57 17.54 -6.59
N LEU A 90 -17.52 17.07 -7.27
CA LEU A 90 -16.59 16.11 -6.72
C LEU A 90 -15.88 16.69 -5.49
N GLN A 91 -15.69 15.84 -4.48
CA GLN A 91 -15.00 16.23 -3.25
C GLN A 91 -13.55 16.66 -3.51
N PHE A 92 -12.88 16.01 -4.46
CA PHE A 92 -11.54 16.35 -4.95
C PHE A 92 -11.65 16.77 -6.41
N PRO A 93 -11.90 18.05 -6.70
CA PRO A 93 -12.28 18.49 -8.04
C PRO A 93 -11.09 18.73 -8.98
N PHE A 94 -9.85 18.74 -8.46
CA PHE A 94 -8.66 19.06 -9.26
C PHE A 94 -8.06 17.81 -9.91
N GLY A 95 -7.23 18.02 -10.94
CA GLY A 95 -6.52 16.93 -11.60
C GLY A 95 -5.45 16.28 -10.71
N HIS A 96 -5.16 15.00 -10.95
CA HIS A 96 -4.20 14.25 -10.13
C HIS A 96 -2.82 14.89 -10.05
N MET A 97 -2.35 15.53 -11.13
CA MET A 97 -1.04 16.20 -11.13
C MET A 97 -0.99 17.41 -10.20
N VAL A 98 -2.10 18.10 -9.99
CA VAL A 98 -2.17 19.18 -9.01
C VAL A 98 -1.90 18.64 -7.62
N TYR A 99 -2.55 17.54 -7.25
CA TYR A 99 -2.35 16.91 -5.94
C TYR A 99 -0.95 16.31 -5.79
N VAL A 100 -0.38 15.70 -6.84
CA VAL A 100 1.01 15.20 -6.81
C VAL A 100 1.98 16.33 -6.50
N THR A 101 1.88 17.45 -7.21
CA THR A 101 2.75 18.63 -6.99
C THR A 101 2.57 19.19 -5.59
N GLN A 102 1.33 19.30 -5.14
CA GLN A 102 1.04 19.81 -3.80
C GLN A 102 1.51 18.88 -2.67
N LEU A 103 1.51 17.55 -2.89
CA LEU A 103 2.09 16.59 -1.95
C LEU A 103 3.62 16.69 -1.90
N ASP A 104 4.27 16.88 -3.05
CA ASP A 104 5.72 17.11 -3.08
C ASP A 104 6.08 18.37 -2.27
N GLU A 105 5.33 19.44 -2.41
CA GLU A 105 5.50 20.67 -1.64
C GLU A 105 5.17 20.49 -0.16
N PHE A 106 4.10 19.78 0.16
CA PHE A 106 3.67 19.51 1.54
C PHE A 106 4.74 18.75 2.33
N TYR A 107 5.28 17.69 1.76
CA TYR A 107 6.30 16.86 2.40
C TYR A 107 7.74 17.41 2.28
N TRP A 108 7.92 18.54 1.64
CA TRP A 108 9.17 19.27 1.72
C TRP A 108 9.50 19.66 3.16
N TRP A 109 8.50 19.89 3.98
CA TRP A 109 8.64 20.27 5.37
C TRP A 109 8.76 19.04 6.27
N VAL A 110 9.86 18.93 7.02
CA VAL A 110 10.19 17.77 7.88
C VAL A 110 9.08 17.45 8.90
N ASN A 111 8.44 18.48 9.44
CA ASN A 111 7.34 18.32 10.39
C ASN A 111 6.05 17.74 9.76
N HIS A 112 5.94 17.73 8.44
CA HIS A 112 4.81 17.12 7.76
C HIS A 112 5.04 15.64 7.42
N VAL A 113 6.29 15.17 7.43
CA VAL A 113 6.64 13.80 7.03
C VAL A 113 5.82 12.71 7.76
N PRO A 114 5.51 12.80 9.07
CA PRO A 114 4.72 11.80 9.74
C PRO A 114 3.21 11.84 9.41
N VAL A 115 2.75 12.84 8.67
CA VAL A 115 1.32 12.96 8.34
C VAL A 115 0.95 11.91 7.29
N PRO A 116 -0.10 11.09 7.52
CA PRO A 116 -0.56 10.13 6.52
C PRO A 116 -0.97 10.79 5.21
N LEU A 117 -0.66 10.13 4.09
CA LEU A 117 -0.92 10.65 2.74
C LEU A 117 -2.38 11.06 2.51
N TYR A 118 -3.33 10.29 3.01
CA TYR A 118 -4.76 10.59 2.83
C TYR A 118 -5.17 11.86 3.60
N LEU A 119 -4.58 12.11 4.77
CA LEU A 119 -4.82 13.35 5.53
C LEU A 119 -4.14 14.55 4.87
N ALA A 120 -2.92 14.38 4.35
CA ALA A 120 -2.24 15.41 3.58
C ALA A 120 -3.06 15.81 2.35
N LEU A 121 -3.59 14.84 1.60
CA LEU A 121 -4.48 15.10 0.46
C LEU A 121 -5.75 15.86 0.88
N TRP A 122 -6.32 15.50 2.02
CA TRP A 122 -7.48 16.18 2.55
C TRP A 122 -7.17 17.65 2.89
N ASP A 123 -6.10 17.90 3.62
CA ASP A 123 -5.66 19.25 4.01
C ASP A 123 -5.33 20.12 2.78
N ILE A 124 -4.59 19.55 1.84
CA ILE A 124 -4.28 20.21 0.55
C ILE A 124 -5.57 20.58 -0.18
N ASN A 125 -6.51 19.65 -0.27
CA ASN A 125 -7.78 19.89 -0.98
C ASN A 125 -8.58 21.02 -0.32
N GLN A 126 -8.63 21.09 1.02
CA GLN A 126 -9.29 22.18 1.72
C GLN A 126 -8.66 23.55 1.38
N ARG A 127 -7.33 23.62 1.36
CA ARG A 127 -6.61 24.85 1.01
C ARG A 127 -6.84 25.27 -0.44
N LEU A 128 -6.81 24.33 -1.37
CA LEU A 128 -7.05 24.61 -2.80
C LEU A 128 -8.47 25.12 -3.08
N ARG A 129 -9.45 24.68 -2.30
CA ARG A 129 -10.86 25.09 -2.47
C ARG A 129 -11.17 26.46 -1.88
N GLN A 130 -10.26 27.02 -1.07
CA GLN A 130 -10.42 28.33 -0.44
C GLN A 130 -9.77 29.48 -1.27
N GLN A 131 -9.04 29.14 -2.33
CA GLN A 131 -8.43 30.07 -3.26
C GLN A 131 -9.43 30.47 -4.36
#